data_4c7cb08a1e190fc07899e02e5a97fc08
#
_entry.id   4c7cb08a1e190fc07899e02e5a97fc08
#
_cell.length_a   1.000
_cell.length_b   1.000
_cell.length_c   1.000
_cell.angle_alpha   90.00
_cell.angle_beta   90.00
_cell.angle_gamma   90.00
#
_symmetry.space_group_name_H-M   'P 1'
#
loop_
_entity.id
_entity.type
_entity.pdbx_description
1 polymer ?
#
loop_
_entity_poly.entity_id
_entity_poly.type
_entity_poly.pdbx_seq_one_letter_code
_entity_poly.pdbx_strand_id
1 'polypeptide(L)'
;SKSSGNVVLVGDLVDRGLDPLALRLAFLQHRYRQQMNLTWEVLVAADSMITRWRERLADWATHPSEAMPAEVVASVRTMFDDDLDTPRAISLLRELEKDPAVSPGAKFEAFAHLDRLLGLDLASDVGRAPAAQAPLPDEVEALLSARAEARAARDQCPGALHDPEPMVHGTLMAGFAQA
;
A
#
# COMPACT_ATOMS: atom_id res chain seq x y z
N SER A 1 -19.66 17.12 13.93
CA SER A 1 -20.17 18.07 14.95
C SER A 1 -19.34 17.92 16.21
N LYS A 2 -18.84 19.03 16.77
CA LYS A 2 -18.03 19.01 18.02
C LYS A 2 -18.79 18.42 19.21
N SER A 3 -20.10 18.28 19.11
CA SER A 3 -20.98 17.74 20.16
C SER A 3 -21.08 16.21 20.23
N SER A 4 -20.53 15.47 19.27
CA SER A 4 -20.62 14.00 19.23
C SER A 4 -19.37 13.27 19.71
N GLY A 5 -18.40 13.95 20.34
CA GLY A 5 -17.23 13.29 20.95
C GLY A 5 -16.23 12.66 19.98
N ASN A 6 -16.44 12.80 18.67
CA ASN A 6 -15.59 12.21 17.64
C ASN A 6 -14.67 13.28 17.01
N VAL A 7 -13.89 13.95 17.87
CA VAL A 7 -12.84 14.88 17.43
C VAL A 7 -11.50 14.18 17.59
N VAL A 8 -10.80 13.96 16.49
CA VAL A 8 -9.42 13.44 16.49
C VAL A 8 -8.49 14.65 16.52
N LEU A 9 -7.68 14.76 17.56
CA LEU A 9 -6.60 15.74 17.65
C LEU A 9 -5.29 15.12 17.18
N VAL A 10 -4.36 15.96 16.69
CA VAL A 10 -3.02 15.47 16.30
C VAL A 10 -2.30 14.83 17.49
N GLY A 11 -2.51 15.33 18.71
CA GLY A 11 -1.99 14.72 19.94
C GLY A 11 -2.45 13.27 20.14
N ASP A 12 -3.72 12.99 19.82
CA ASP A 12 -4.27 11.63 19.96
C ASP A 12 -3.57 10.62 19.03
N LEU A 13 -3.05 11.06 17.87
CA LEU A 13 -2.26 10.22 16.98
C LEU A 13 -0.91 9.89 17.63
N VAL A 14 -0.22 10.92 18.14
CA VAL A 14 1.08 10.75 18.79
C VAL A 14 0.98 9.83 20.01
N ASP A 15 -0.05 10.01 20.83
CA ASP A 15 -0.31 9.19 22.03
C ASP A 15 -0.57 7.71 21.68
N ARG A 16 -1.03 7.45 20.44
CA ARG A 16 -1.21 6.10 19.90
C ARG A 16 0.01 5.57 19.13
N GLY A 17 1.09 6.35 19.08
CA GLY A 17 2.31 5.98 18.37
C GLY A 17 2.21 6.08 16.85
N LEU A 18 1.22 6.81 16.31
CA LEU A 18 1.08 7.05 14.88
C LEU A 18 1.84 8.31 14.47
N ASP A 19 2.40 8.31 13.25
CA ASP A 19 3.02 9.49 12.66
C ASP A 19 1.94 10.57 12.41
N PRO A 20 2.14 11.83 12.85
CA PRO A 20 1.23 12.91 12.52
C PRO A 20 0.98 13.11 11.01
N LEU A 21 1.96 12.77 10.16
CA LEU A 21 1.83 12.85 8.71
C LEU A 21 0.85 11.81 8.12
N ALA A 22 0.50 10.77 8.90
CA ALA A 22 -0.59 9.85 8.54
C ALA A 22 -1.91 10.58 8.35
N LEU A 23 -2.20 11.59 9.18
CA LEU A 23 -3.38 12.43 9.02
C LEU A 23 -3.32 13.21 7.70
N ARG A 24 -2.16 13.77 7.36
CA ARG A 24 -1.96 14.47 6.08
C ARG A 24 -2.17 13.53 4.90
N LEU A 25 -1.57 12.33 4.93
CA LEU A 25 -1.76 11.34 3.88
C LEU A 25 -3.23 10.92 3.76
N ALA A 26 -3.93 10.71 4.87
CA ALA A 26 -5.36 10.39 4.86
C ALA A 26 -6.18 11.47 4.13
N PHE A 27 -5.89 12.75 4.38
CA PHE A 27 -6.54 13.84 3.65
C PHE A 27 -6.16 13.86 2.15
N LEU A 28 -4.90 13.65 1.80
CA LEU A 28 -4.43 13.66 0.41
C LEU A 28 -5.01 12.51 -0.43
N GLN A 29 -5.49 11.44 0.21
CA GLN A 29 -6.20 10.33 -0.46
C GLN A 29 -7.63 10.67 -0.87
N HIS A 30 -8.15 11.85 -0.50
CA HIS A 30 -9.49 12.31 -0.80
C HIS A 30 -9.44 13.65 -1.54
N ARG A 31 -10.42 13.89 -2.40
CA ARG A 31 -10.57 15.22 -2.99
C ARG A 31 -10.94 16.22 -1.91
N TYR A 32 -10.26 17.36 -1.84
CA TYR A 32 -10.40 18.35 -0.77
C TYR A 32 -11.81 18.97 -0.67
N ARG A 33 -12.62 18.88 -1.74
CA ARG A 33 -14.01 19.35 -1.76
C ARG A 33 -15.01 18.28 -1.33
N GLN A 34 -14.58 17.06 -1.08
CA GLN A 34 -15.46 15.96 -0.67
C GLN A 34 -15.44 15.79 0.85
N GLN A 35 -16.59 15.41 1.39
CA GLN A 35 -16.65 15.00 2.79
C GLN A 35 -15.91 13.68 2.97
N MET A 36 -15.11 13.62 4.01
CA MET A 36 -14.33 12.45 4.37
C MET A 36 -14.81 11.91 5.72
N ASN A 37 -14.94 10.60 5.83
CA ASN A 37 -15.10 9.93 7.11
C ASN A 37 -13.73 9.53 7.64
N LEU A 38 -13.22 10.29 8.61
CA LEU A 38 -11.94 10.03 9.25
C LEU A 38 -12.13 9.04 10.39
N THR A 39 -11.66 7.80 10.21
CA THR A 39 -11.68 6.75 11.23
C THR A 39 -10.26 6.36 11.64
N TRP A 40 -10.13 5.68 12.77
CA TRP A 40 -8.83 5.21 13.25
C TRP A 40 -8.21 4.19 12.29
N GLU A 41 -9.02 3.35 11.65
CA GLU A 41 -8.56 2.38 10.66
C GLU A 41 -7.93 3.07 9.45
N VAL A 42 -8.52 4.18 9.00
CA VAL A 42 -7.95 4.99 7.91
C VAL A 42 -6.61 5.59 8.31
N LEU A 43 -6.48 6.07 9.55
CA LEU A 43 -5.24 6.65 10.06
C LEU A 43 -4.14 5.60 10.21
N VAL A 44 -4.44 4.42 10.75
CA VAL A 44 -3.50 3.29 10.86
C VAL A 44 -3.06 2.80 9.48
N ALA A 45 -3.97 2.74 8.51
CA ALA A 45 -3.62 2.36 7.14
C ALA A 45 -2.71 3.40 6.46
N ALA A 46 -2.95 4.70 6.71
CA ALA A 46 -2.11 5.78 6.21
C ALA A 46 -0.71 5.76 6.85
N ASP A 47 -0.62 5.54 8.16
CA ASP A 47 0.63 5.40 8.90
C ASP A 47 1.49 4.25 8.37
N SER A 48 0.88 3.07 8.22
CA SER A 48 1.53 1.90 7.64
C SER A 48 2.04 2.15 6.21
N MET A 49 1.34 2.99 5.44
CA MET A 49 1.77 3.36 4.09
C MET A 49 2.97 4.29 4.11
N ILE A 50 3.00 5.31 4.99
CA ILE A 50 4.14 6.23 5.14
C ILE A 50 5.38 5.43 5.57
N THR A 51 5.25 4.59 6.60
CA THR A 51 6.35 3.74 7.09
C THR A 51 6.93 2.89 5.97
N ARG A 52 6.08 2.18 5.22
CA ARG A 52 6.52 1.36 4.09
C ARG A 52 7.21 2.20 3.00
N TRP A 53 6.69 3.37 2.68
CA TRP A 53 7.30 4.23 1.66
C TRP A 53 8.66 4.78 2.11
N ARG A 54 8.82 5.14 3.38
CA ARG A 54 10.13 5.55 3.93
C ARG A 54 11.15 4.42 3.85
N GLU A 55 10.76 3.19 4.23
CA GLU A 55 11.60 2.01 4.09
C GLU A 55 12.02 1.78 2.63
N ARG A 56 11.08 1.92 1.68
CA ARG A 56 11.37 1.79 0.25
C ARG A 56 12.31 2.88 -0.25
N LEU A 57 12.11 4.13 0.15
CA LEU A 57 13.01 5.21 -0.24
C LEU A 57 14.42 5.01 0.34
N ALA A 58 14.53 4.57 1.58
CA ALA A 58 15.83 4.25 2.18
C ALA A 58 16.57 3.14 1.41
N ASP A 59 15.84 2.11 0.95
CA ASP A 59 16.38 1.04 0.10
C ASP A 59 16.78 1.57 -1.27
N TRP A 60 15.89 2.27 -1.97
CA TRP A 60 16.16 2.81 -3.31
C TRP A 60 17.26 3.87 -3.34
N ALA A 61 17.46 4.62 -2.26
CA ALA A 61 18.54 5.58 -2.13
C ALA A 61 19.96 4.95 -2.18
N THR A 62 20.05 3.62 -2.00
CA THR A 62 21.33 2.89 -2.14
C THR A 62 21.71 2.61 -3.60
N HIS A 63 20.78 2.83 -4.55
CA HIS A 63 20.99 2.61 -5.97
C HIS A 63 21.41 3.91 -6.68
N PRO A 64 22.07 3.82 -7.85
CA PRO A 64 22.39 5.00 -8.64
C PRO A 64 21.12 5.78 -9.00
N SER A 65 21.21 7.12 -8.91
CA SER A 65 20.12 8.00 -9.36
C SER A 65 19.91 7.85 -10.85
N GLU A 66 18.65 7.72 -11.26
CA GLU A 66 18.23 7.63 -12.66
C GLU A 66 17.06 8.60 -12.90
N ALA A 67 16.99 9.09 -14.14
CA ALA A 67 15.90 10.00 -14.50
C ALA A 67 14.53 9.33 -14.30
N MET A 68 13.60 10.04 -13.65
CA MET A 68 12.23 9.54 -13.55
C MET A 68 11.58 9.50 -14.93
N PRO A 69 10.63 8.58 -15.16
CA PRO A 69 9.92 8.47 -16.44
C PRO A 69 9.23 9.78 -16.84
N ALA A 70 9.38 10.20 -18.08
CA ALA A 70 8.86 11.49 -18.56
C ALA A 70 7.31 11.58 -18.44
N GLU A 71 6.63 10.45 -18.59
CA GLU A 71 5.19 10.33 -18.40
C GLU A 71 4.76 10.58 -16.95
N VAL A 72 5.59 10.25 -15.96
CA VAL A 72 5.33 10.55 -14.54
C VAL A 72 5.34 12.07 -14.34
N VAL A 73 6.35 12.76 -14.87
CA VAL A 73 6.46 14.23 -14.78
C VAL A 73 5.24 14.91 -15.40
N ALA A 74 4.87 14.49 -16.61
CA ALA A 74 3.72 15.05 -17.33
C ALA A 74 2.40 14.79 -16.59
N SER A 75 2.22 13.56 -16.06
CA SER A 75 1.04 13.16 -15.32
C SER A 75 0.87 13.95 -14.02
N VAL A 76 1.96 14.13 -13.26
CA VAL A 76 1.92 14.91 -12.01
C VAL A 76 1.43 16.34 -12.28
N ARG A 77 2.01 17.00 -13.28
CA ARG A 77 1.57 18.35 -13.64
C ARG A 77 0.07 18.41 -13.97
N THR A 78 -0.40 17.50 -14.82
CA THR A 78 -1.81 17.44 -15.20
C THR A 78 -2.72 17.22 -13.99
N MET A 79 -2.33 16.36 -13.04
CA MET A 79 -3.12 16.09 -11.83
C MET A 79 -3.23 17.31 -10.91
N PHE A 80 -2.15 18.07 -10.75
CA PHE A 80 -2.17 19.28 -9.93
C PHE A 80 -2.86 20.46 -10.61
N ASP A 81 -2.80 20.55 -11.94
CA ASP A 81 -3.55 21.53 -12.73
C ASP A 81 -5.06 21.20 -12.78
N ASP A 82 -5.46 19.94 -12.57
CA ASP A 82 -6.86 19.48 -12.51
C ASP A 82 -7.39 19.50 -11.07
N ASP A 83 -7.65 20.69 -10.56
CA ASP A 83 -8.27 20.91 -9.23
C ASP A 83 -7.53 20.19 -8.08
N LEU A 84 -6.19 20.12 -8.14
CA LEU A 84 -5.35 19.46 -7.14
C LEU A 84 -5.77 18.00 -6.88
N ASP A 85 -5.81 17.17 -7.94
CA ASP A 85 -6.20 15.76 -7.84
C ASP A 85 -5.14 14.92 -7.10
N THR A 86 -4.98 15.21 -5.80
CA THR A 86 -4.02 14.50 -4.92
C THR A 86 -4.32 13.01 -4.79
N PRO A 87 -5.58 12.52 -4.78
CA PRO A 87 -5.86 11.08 -4.79
C PRO A 87 -5.22 10.35 -5.97
N ARG A 88 -5.24 10.98 -7.14
CA ARG A 88 -4.63 10.40 -8.34
C ARG A 88 -3.11 10.41 -8.26
N ALA A 89 -2.51 11.45 -7.68
CA ALA A 89 -1.07 11.49 -7.40
C ALA A 89 -0.63 10.38 -6.42
N ILE A 90 -1.42 10.12 -5.38
CA ILE A 90 -1.18 9.00 -4.45
C ILE A 90 -1.32 7.63 -5.15
N SER A 91 -2.29 7.50 -6.05
CA SER A 91 -2.46 6.27 -6.85
C SER A 91 -1.28 6.03 -7.77
N LEU A 92 -0.78 7.09 -8.43
CA LEU A 92 0.42 7.02 -9.27
C LEU A 92 1.64 6.53 -8.48
N LEU A 93 1.86 7.02 -7.25
CA LEU A 93 2.94 6.53 -6.39
C LEU A 93 2.80 5.04 -6.07
N ARG A 94 1.57 4.56 -5.79
CA ARG A 94 1.30 3.14 -5.52
C ARG A 94 1.54 2.24 -6.73
N GLU A 95 1.23 2.72 -7.92
CA GLU A 95 1.49 2.01 -9.17
C GLU A 95 3.00 1.95 -9.43
N LEU A 96 3.68 3.08 -9.32
CA LEU A 96 5.12 3.20 -9.51
C LEU A 96 5.91 2.34 -8.52
N GLU A 97 5.49 2.28 -7.26
CA GLU A 97 6.11 1.41 -6.24
C GLU A 97 6.18 -0.05 -6.71
N LYS A 98 5.13 -0.52 -7.35
CA LYS A 98 4.96 -1.92 -7.75
C LYS A 98 5.49 -2.24 -9.16
N ASP A 99 5.73 -1.23 -9.98
CA ASP A 99 6.13 -1.43 -11.37
C ASP A 99 7.55 -2.00 -11.45
N PRO A 100 7.71 -3.24 -11.96
CA PRO A 100 9.03 -3.86 -12.07
C PRO A 100 9.85 -3.28 -13.24
N ALA A 101 9.23 -2.56 -14.16
CA ALA A 101 9.91 -1.96 -15.31
C ALA A 101 10.68 -0.66 -14.94
N VAL A 102 10.33 -0.05 -13.81
CA VAL A 102 10.99 1.17 -13.34
C VAL A 102 12.09 0.82 -12.34
N SER A 103 13.31 1.32 -12.60
CA SER A 103 14.46 1.07 -11.72
C SER A 103 14.30 1.69 -10.33
N PRO A 104 14.97 1.16 -9.31
CA PRO A 104 14.94 1.73 -7.96
C PRO A 104 15.36 3.20 -7.93
N GLY A 105 16.42 3.58 -8.68
CA GLY A 105 16.88 4.97 -8.73
C GLY A 105 15.84 5.91 -9.33
N ALA A 106 15.17 5.51 -10.40
CA ALA A 106 14.09 6.31 -11.01
C ALA A 106 12.85 6.40 -10.10
N LYS A 107 12.54 5.34 -9.34
CA LYS A 107 11.49 5.38 -8.31
C LYS A 107 11.81 6.36 -7.21
N PHE A 108 13.04 6.34 -6.71
CA PHE A 108 13.50 7.29 -5.70
C PHE A 108 13.29 8.73 -6.15
N GLU A 109 13.76 9.08 -7.35
CA GLU A 109 13.63 10.43 -7.89
C GLU A 109 12.16 10.85 -8.06
N ALA A 110 11.31 9.95 -8.53
CA ALA A 110 9.88 10.23 -8.68
C ALA A 110 9.17 10.45 -7.34
N PHE A 111 9.46 9.62 -6.33
CA PHE A 111 8.92 9.77 -4.98
C PHE A 111 9.41 11.06 -4.33
N ALA A 112 10.71 11.36 -4.39
CA ALA A 112 11.27 12.58 -3.85
C ALA A 112 10.71 13.83 -4.53
N HIS A 113 10.47 13.77 -5.85
CA HIS A 113 9.84 14.87 -6.59
C HIS A 113 8.39 15.11 -6.15
N LEU A 114 7.57 14.05 -6.04
CA LEU A 114 6.19 14.16 -5.59
C LEU A 114 6.10 14.57 -4.12
N ASP A 115 7.01 14.11 -3.28
CA ASP A 115 7.00 14.45 -1.85
C ASP A 115 7.20 15.95 -1.60
N ARG A 116 7.92 16.65 -2.47
CA ARG A 116 8.03 18.12 -2.42
C ARG A 116 6.67 18.83 -2.57
N LEU A 117 5.70 18.20 -3.23
CA LEU A 117 4.34 18.71 -3.41
C LEU A 117 3.43 18.18 -2.30
N LEU A 118 3.56 16.93 -1.92
CA LEU A 118 2.70 16.26 -0.95
C LEU A 118 3.09 16.58 0.50
N GLY A 119 4.38 16.79 0.79
CA GLY A 119 4.93 17.14 2.09
C GLY A 119 4.72 16.05 3.14
N LEU A 120 5.04 14.80 2.78
CA LEU A 120 4.89 13.62 3.63
C LEU A 120 6.21 13.25 4.33
N ASP A 121 7.31 13.97 4.04
CA ASP A 121 8.64 13.73 4.60
C ASP A 121 9.09 12.26 4.42
N LEU A 122 8.92 11.76 3.18
CA LEU A 122 9.19 10.37 2.85
C LEU A 122 10.69 10.03 2.86
N ALA A 123 11.56 11.02 2.67
CA ALA A 123 13.00 10.84 2.65
C ALA A 123 13.66 10.95 4.05
N SER A 124 12.89 11.13 5.12
CA SER A 124 13.42 11.35 6.48
C SER A 124 14.32 10.23 7.01
N ASP A 125 14.13 9.01 6.52
CA ASP A 125 14.88 7.84 6.95
C ASP A 125 16.07 7.50 6.02
N VAL A 126 16.25 8.26 4.93
CA VAL A 126 17.38 8.08 4.01
C VAL A 126 18.68 8.37 4.75
N GLY A 127 19.61 7.42 4.69
CA GLY A 127 20.91 7.51 5.40
C GLY A 127 20.83 7.30 6.92
N ARG A 128 19.64 7.06 7.48
CA ARG A 128 19.50 6.64 8.86
C ARG A 128 19.77 5.14 8.96
N ALA A 129 20.60 4.74 9.93
CA ALA A 129 20.76 3.32 10.23
C ALA A 129 19.39 2.73 10.57
N PRO A 130 19.03 1.55 10.03
CA PRO A 130 17.79 0.90 10.40
C PRO A 130 17.74 0.79 11.92
N ALA A 131 16.63 1.22 12.53
CA ALA A 131 16.43 1.03 13.95
C ALA A 131 16.64 -0.46 14.24
N ALA A 132 17.53 -0.77 15.20
CA ALA A 132 17.76 -2.15 15.60
C ALA A 132 16.39 -2.74 15.96
N GLN A 133 15.88 -3.60 15.10
CA GLN A 133 14.63 -4.29 15.37
C GLN A 133 14.84 -5.06 16.66
N ALA A 134 14.03 -4.79 17.67
CA ALA A 134 14.03 -5.62 18.86
C ALA A 134 13.85 -7.08 18.41
N PRO A 135 14.63 -8.03 18.96
CA PRO A 135 14.50 -9.42 18.60
C PRO A 135 13.02 -9.81 18.75
N LEU A 136 12.49 -10.42 17.69
CA LEU A 136 11.11 -10.91 17.73
C LEU A 136 10.99 -11.92 18.88
N PRO A 137 9.87 -11.95 19.59
CA PRO A 137 9.60 -13.04 20.52
C PRO A 137 9.76 -14.39 19.82
N ASP A 138 10.41 -15.35 20.47
CA ASP A 138 10.71 -16.68 19.91
C ASP A 138 9.48 -17.35 19.27
N GLU A 139 8.31 -17.11 19.84
CA GLU A 139 7.02 -17.62 19.35
C GLU A 139 6.64 -17.03 17.98
N VAL A 140 6.96 -15.74 17.72
CA VAL A 140 6.72 -15.06 16.45
C VAL A 140 7.74 -15.52 15.40
N GLU A 141 8.99 -15.72 15.77
CA GLU A 141 10.02 -16.28 14.89
C GLU A 141 9.66 -17.70 14.44
N ALA A 142 9.18 -18.53 15.34
CA ALA A 142 8.72 -19.88 15.03
C ALA A 142 7.54 -19.87 14.04
N LEU A 143 6.58 -18.96 14.21
CA LEU A 143 5.45 -18.80 13.29
C LEU A 143 5.87 -18.31 11.91
N LEU A 144 6.83 -17.39 11.84
CA LEU A 144 7.37 -16.90 10.57
C LEU A 144 8.14 -17.99 9.82
N SER A 145 8.93 -18.81 10.53
CA SER A 145 9.63 -19.95 9.96
C SER A 145 8.66 -21.00 9.43
N ALA A 146 7.65 -21.38 10.21
CA ALA A 146 6.62 -22.31 9.78
C ALA A 146 5.84 -21.80 8.53
N ARG A 147 5.56 -20.50 8.48
CA ARG A 147 4.94 -19.89 7.31
C ARG A 147 5.83 -19.91 6.08
N ALA A 148 7.13 -19.69 6.24
CA ALA A 148 8.10 -19.74 5.14
C ALA A 148 8.23 -21.18 4.59
N GLU A 149 8.29 -22.17 5.47
CA GLU A 149 8.32 -23.59 5.10
C GLU A 149 7.05 -24.03 4.36
N ALA A 150 5.87 -23.62 4.85
CA ALA A 150 4.60 -23.91 4.20
C ALA A 150 4.49 -23.28 2.80
N ARG A 151 5.05 -22.09 2.60
CA ARG A 151 5.14 -21.46 1.27
C ARG A 151 6.09 -22.19 0.36
N ALA A 152 7.27 -22.53 0.82
CA ALA A 152 8.26 -23.29 0.04
C ALA A 152 7.72 -24.68 -0.37
N ALA A 153 7.01 -25.38 0.52
CA ALA A 153 6.38 -26.65 0.22
C ALA A 153 5.26 -26.51 -0.84
N ARG A 154 4.50 -25.42 -0.81
CA ARG A 154 3.47 -25.12 -1.79
C ARG A 154 4.05 -24.81 -3.17
N ASP A 155 5.16 -24.06 -3.22
CA ASP A 155 5.83 -23.71 -4.47
C ASP A 155 6.56 -24.89 -5.11
N GLN A 156 6.88 -25.94 -4.33
CA GLN A 156 7.48 -27.19 -4.83
C GLN A 156 6.44 -28.21 -5.34
N CYS A 157 5.14 -27.97 -5.15
CA CYS A 157 4.04 -28.78 -5.67
C CYS A 157 3.14 -27.99 -6.64
N PRO A 158 3.59 -27.64 -7.86
CA PRO A 158 2.77 -26.88 -8.82
C PRO A 158 1.65 -27.67 -9.49
N GLY A 159 1.33 -28.89 -9.01
CA GLY A 159 0.46 -29.83 -9.72
C GLY A 159 -0.79 -30.34 -9.00
N ALA A 160 -1.18 -29.80 -7.84
CA ALA A 160 -2.33 -30.31 -7.08
C ALA A 160 -3.53 -29.34 -7.07
N LEU A 161 -3.79 -28.64 -8.17
CA LEU A 161 -5.12 -28.12 -8.45
C LEU A 161 -5.85 -29.23 -9.24
N HIS A 162 -6.47 -30.14 -8.48
CA HIS A 162 -7.47 -31.03 -9.01
C HIS A 162 -8.65 -30.19 -9.47
N ASP A 163 -8.81 -30.04 -10.79
CA ASP A 163 -10.03 -29.52 -11.38
C ASP A 163 -11.20 -30.41 -10.89
N PRO A 164 -12.25 -29.85 -10.31
CA PRO A 164 -13.44 -30.61 -10.06
C PRO A 164 -14.01 -31.05 -11.42
N GLU A 165 -14.06 -32.34 -11.65
CA GLU A 165 -14.73 -32.91 -12.81
C GLU A 165 -16.12 -32.30 -13.01
N PRO A 166 -16.49 -31.95 -14.26
CA PRO A 166 -17.83 -31.44 -14.52
C PRO A 166 -18.82 -32.56 -14.20
N MET A 167 -19.69 -32.32 -13.21
CA MET A 167 -20.85 -33.19 -12.94
C MET A 167 -21.69 -33.29 -14.20
N VAL A 168 -21.60 -34.42 -14.86
CA VAL A 168 -22.50 -34.83 -15.94
C VAL A 168 -23.89 -34.92 -15.36
N HIS A 169 -24.74 -33.95 -15.65
CA HIS A 169 -26.18 -34.07 -15.44
C HIS A 169 -26.70 -35.22 -16.30
N GLY A 170 -26.85 -36.37 -15.67
CA GLY A 170 -27.57 -37.49 -16.22
C GLY A 170 -29.02 -37.09 -16.51
N THR A 171 -29.36 -37.09 -17.77
CA THR A 171 -30.70 -36.96 -18.30
C THR A 171 -31.58 -38.09 -17.76
N LEU A 172 -32.50 -37.77 -16.86
CA LEU A 172 -33.59 -38.68 -16.48
C LEU A 172 -34.79 -38.40 -17.38
N MET A 173 -34.78 -39.08 -18.53
CA MET A 173 -35.98 -39.26 -19.37
C MET A 173 -36.65 -40.55 -18.93
N ALA A 174 -37.75 -40.46 -18.23
CA ALA A 174 -38.79 -41.46 -18.09
C ALA A 174 -40.09 -40.69 -18.03
N GLY A 175 -40.92 -40.66 -19.02
CA GLY A 175 -41.74 -41.76 -19.44
C GLY A 175 -43.07 -41.64 -18.67
N PHE A 176 -44.01 -40.76 -19.14
CA PHE A 176 -45.42 -40.86 -18.83
C PHE A 176 -46.19 -40.88 -20.16
N ALA A 177 -46.50 -42.12 -20.58
CA ALA A 177 -47.50 -42.37 -21.58
C ALA A 177 -48.70 -43.08 -20.87
N GLN A 178 -49.89 -42.56 -21.09
CA GLN A 178 -51.19 -43.19 -21.06
C GLN A 178 -51.81 -43.66 -19.72
N ALA A 179 -52.82 -42.96 -19.26
CA ALA A 179 -54.22 -43.42 -19.24
C ALA A 179 -55.13 -42.24 -18.86
#